data_24a5a67005b716974256d6ddf61f926a
#
_entry.id   24a5a67005b716974256d6ddf61f926a
#
_cell.length_a   1.000
_cell.length_b   1.000
_cell.length_c   1.000
_cell.angle_alpha   90.00
_cell.angle_beta   90.00
_cell.angle_gamma   90.00
#
_symmetry.space_group_name_H-M   'P 1'
#
loop_
_entity.id
_entity.type
_entity.pdbx_description
1 polymer ?
#
loop_
_entity_poly.entity_id
_entity_poly.type
_entity_poly.pdbx_seq_one_letter_code
_entity_poly.pdbx_strand_id
1 'polypeptide(L)'
;MDGVRRSNGNSDSIGSGAVAASCGIAFMAKASAPGRTKTRLVPPLTFDEAAALNTAFLCDVADNVLLAARHAAPQAGIAGYAAFGPTGAEDFFRGTLPGAIGLIGAWFPNFGDCLFHTIRELFARTHGSAVVLNSDSPTLPTALLIETAAMLAQPGDRAVLGPSTDGGYYLLGLKASHRRMFEDIDWSTSRVAEQTLQRARDIDLDVHVLPAWYDVDDVDGLRRLDAELNGERGHAALAPHYAIQTAKLMRRLAQNRDFGGRPDRLMQVDEVRA
;
A
#
# COMPACT_ATOMS: atom_id res chain seq x y z
N MET A 1 2.49 52.45 -58.16
CA MET A 1 3.63 51.56 -57.87
C MET A 1 3.45 51.12 -56.44
N ASP A 2 2.73 50.02 -56.26
CA ASP A 2 2.25 49.51 -54.96
C ASP A 2 3.15 48.43 -54.42
N GLY A 3 3.70 48.71 -53.24
CA GLY A 3 4.51 47.78 -52.50
C GLY A 3 3.66 46.96 -51.51
N VAL A 4 3.36 45.71 -51.85
CA VAL A 4 2.65 44.77 -50.97
C VAL A 4 3.60 44.31 -49.87
N ARG A 5 3.31 44.68 -48.62
CA ARG A 5 3.92 44.09 -47.40
C ARG A 5 3.27 42.76 -47.10
N ARG A 6 4.04 41.70 -47.16
CA ARG A 6 3.66 40.37 -46.62
C ARG A 6 3.94 40.37 -45.10
N SER A 7 2.87 40.23 -44.31
CA SER A 7 2.92 39.97 -42.90
C SER A 7 3.21 38.48 -42.70
N ASN A 8 4.39 38.14 -42.14
CA ASN A 8 4.66 36.83 -41.60
C ASN A 8 3.88 36.64 -40.28
N GLY A 9 2.83 35.87 -40.32
CA GLY A 9 2.19 35.36 -39.09
C GLY A 9 3.02 34.27 -38.48
N ASN A 10 3.72 34.61 -37.39
CA ASN A 10 4.35 33.64 -36.51
C ASN A 10 3.24 32.97 -35.66
N SER A 11 2.81 31.80 -36.04
CA SER A 11 1.91 30.97 -35.21
C SER A 11 2.78 30.29 -34.16
N ASP A 12 2.94 30.96 -33.02
CA ASP A 12 3.43 30.31 -31.81
C ASP A 12 2.44 29.19 -31.43
N SER A 13 2.77 27.98 -31.84
CA SER A 13 2.17 26.78 -31.29
C SER A 13 2.63 26.63 -29.84
N ILE A 14 1.83 27.17 -28.91
CA ILE A 14 1.93 26.86 -27.50
C ILE A 14 1.73 25.35 -27.40
N GLY A 15 2.83 24.62 -27.27
CA GLY A 15 2.81 23.21 -26.97
C GLY A 15 2.04 23.00 -25.67
N SER A 16 0.85 22.40 -25.78
CA SER A 16 0.11 21.85 -24.66
C SER A 16 1.02 20.78 -24.02
N GLY A 17 1.86 21.18 -23.06
CA GLY A 17 2.54 20.24 -22.20
C GLY A 17 1.46 19.50 -21.45
N ALA A 18 1.15 18.27 -21.89
CA ALA A 18 0.30 17.37 -21.14
C ALA A 18 0.91 17.25 -19.75
N VAL A 19 0.22 17.75 -18.73
CA VAL A 19 0.59 17.54 -17.34
C VAL A 19 0.66 16.03 -17.17
N ALA A 20 1.85 15.52 -16.85
CA ALA A 20 2.03 14.09 -16.63
C ALA A 20 1.04 13.63 -15.57
N ALA A 21 0.17 12.69 -15.91
CA ALA A 21 -0.88 12.24 -15.02
C ALA A 21 -0.24 11.51 -13.84
N SER A 22 -0.44 12.02 -12.61
CA SER A 22 0.10 11.42 -11.40
C SER A 22 -0.55 10.08 -11.06
N CYS A 23 0.15 9.25 -10.30
CA CYS A 23 -0.32 8.00 -9.72
C CYS A 23 -0.83 8.26 -8.29
N GLY A 24 -2.11 8.06 -8.02
CA GLY A 24 -2.65 8.09 -6.66
C GLY A 24 -2.43 6.74 -5.98
N ILE A 25 -1.70 6.71 -4.86
CA ILE A 25 -1.51 5.50 -4.05
C ILE A 25 -2.25 5.67 -2.72
N ALA A 26 -3.26 4.84 -2.47
CA ALA A 26 -4.03 4.83 -1.23
C ALA A 26 -3.80 3.52 -0.46
N PHE A 27 -3.25 3.60 0.76
CA PHE A 27 -3.19 2.42 1.62
C PHE A 27 -4.48 2.28 2.43
N MET A 28 -4.96 1.01 2.51
CA MET A 28 -6.16 0.67 3.26
C MET A 28 -5.87 0.73 4.75
N ALA A 29 -6.57 1.59 5.48
CA ALA A 29 -6.21 1.94 6.84
C ALA A 29 -7.39 1.77 7.81
N LYS A 30 -7.19 0.99 8.87
CA LYS A 30 -8.14 0.88 9.96
C LYS A 30 -7.63 1.65 11.18
N ALA A 31 -8.45 2.52 11.76
CA ALA A 31 -8.07 3.24 12.97
C ALA A 31 -7.72 2.27 14.09
N SER A 32 -6.57 2.50 14.72
CA SER A 32 -6.05 1.62 15.77
C SER A 32 -6.93 1.65 16.99
N ALA A 33 -7.35 0.48 17.44
CA ALA A 33 -8.11 0.32 18.68
C ALA A 33 -7.81 -1.04 19.32
N PRO A 34 -7.56 -1.09 20.65
CA PRO A 34 -7.36 -2.32 21.38
C PRO A 34 -8.50 -3.32 21.15
N GLY A 35 -8.17 -4.58 20.89
CA GLY A 35 -9.14 -5.64 20.59
C GLY A 35 -9.85 -5.54 19.23
N ARG A 36 -9.50 -4.56 18.37
CA ARG A 36 -10.11 -4.37 17.06
C ARG A 36 -9.12 -4.39 15.90
N THR A 37 -7.82 -4.19 16.17
CA THR A 37 -6.76 -4.22 15.16
C THR A 37 -5.69 -5.22 15.56
N LYS A 38 -5.14 -5.96 14.60
CA LYS A 38 -4.06 -6.95 14.78
C LYS A 38 -4.34 -7.99 15.88
N THR A 39 -5.58 -8.41 16.04
CA THR A 39 -6.00 -9.34 17.11
C THR A 39 -5.38 -10.73 16.99
N ARG A 40 -4.93 -11.15 15.80
CA ARG A 40 -4.21 -12.41 15.60
C ARG A 40 -2.78 -12.40 16.16
N LEU A 41 -2.27 -11.20 16.51
CA LEU A 41 -0.99 -11.05 17.20
C LEU A 41 -1.13 -11.12 18.73
N VAL A 42 -2.30 -11.41 19.25
CA VAL A 42 -2.60 -11.53 20.68
C VAL A 42 -3.00 -12.99 21.03
N PRO A 43 -2.14 -13.75 21.76
CA PRO A 43 -0.76 -13.45 22.13
C PRO A 43 0.21 -13.54 20.94
N PRO A 44 1.48 -13.08 21.04
CA PRO A 44 2.20 -12.69 22.25
C PRO A 44 1.99 -11.24 22.69
N LEU A 45 1.50 -10.37 21.81
CA LEU A 45 1.19 -8.98 22.16
C LEU A 45 -0.04 -8.90 23.07
N THR A 46 -0.15 -7.83 23.83
CA THR A 46 -1.42 -7.39 24.42
C THR A 46 -2.26 -6.67 23.36
N PHE A 47 -3.55 -6.44 23.64
CA PHE A 47 -4.41 -5.67 22.72
C PHE A 47 -3.94 -4.23 22.52
N ASP A 48 -3.36 -3.60 23.56
CA ASP A 48 -2.79 -2.25 23.46
C ASP A 48 -1.52 -2.23 22.62
N GLU A 49 -0.63 -3.21 22.79
CA GLU A 49 0.58 -3.37 21.99
C GLU A 49 0.25 -3.64 20.51
N ALA A 50 -0.75 -4.47 20.25
CA ALA A 50 -1.23 -4.75 18.88
C ALA A 50 -1.83 -3.50 18.22
N ALA A 51 -2.60 -2.69 18.95
CA ALA A 51 -3.11 -1.41 18.46
C ALA A 51 -1.98 -0.40 18.20
N ALA A 52 -0.99 -0.33 19.11
CA ALA A 52 0.19 0.52 18.91
C ALA A 52 1.02 0.07 17.70
N LEU A 53 1.15 -1.24 17.46
CA LEU A 53 1.84 -1.79 16.30
C LEU A 53 1.11 -1.43 14.99
N ASN A 54 -0.23 -1.52 14.96
CA ASN A 54 -1.01 -1.04 13.82
C ASN A 54 -0.75 0.44 13.53
N THR A 55 -0.70 1.28 14.56
CA THR A 55 -0.38 2.71 14.41
C THR A 55 1.02 2.92 13.82
N ALA A 56 2.01 2.17 14.30
CA ALA A 56 3.37 2.24 13.77
C ALA A 56 3.42 1.83 12.29
N PHE A 57 2.70 0.76 11.90
CA PHE A 57 2.60 0.33 10.50
C PHE A 57 1.98 1.42 9.61
N LEU A 58 0.88 2.03 10.04
CA LEU A 58 0.25 3.12 9.29
C LEU A 58 1.20 4.28 9.04
N CYS A 59 2.00 4.66 10.05
CA CYS A 59 3.00 5.72 9.90
C CYS A 59 4.12 5.32 8.94
N ASP A 60 4.66 4.10 9.07
CA ASP A 60 5.76 3.63 8.22
C ASP A 60 5.32 3.45 6.76
N VAL A 61 4.10 2.95 6.51
CA VAL A 61 3.54 2.87 5.15
C VAL A 61 3.33 4.26 4.56
N ALA A 62 2.83 5.23 5.34
CA ALA A 62 2.70 6.61 4.91
C ALA A 62 4.07 7.21 4.53
N ASP A 63 5.09 7.01 5.38
CA ASP A 63 6.46 7.46 5.14
C ASP A 63 7.05 6.82 3.87
N ASN A 64 6.79 5.52 3.65
CA ASN A 64 7.23 4.80 2.45
C ASN A 64 6.59 5.36 1.18
N VAL A 65 5.28 5.63 1.18
CA VAL A 65 4.59 6.26 0.03
C VAL A 65 5.15 7.66 -0.24
N LEU A 66 5.40 8.47 0.80
CA LEU A 66 6.02 9.78 0.65
C LEU A 66 7.47 9.70 0.18
N LEU A 67 8.22 8.67 0.59
CA LEU A 67 9.56 8.40 0.10
C LEU A 67 9.53 8.05 -1.39
N ALA A 68 8.62 7.15 -1.80
CA ALA A 68 8.40 6.82 -3.20
C ALA A 68 8.06 8.06 -4.03
N ALA A 69 7.20 8.95 -3.52
CA ALA A 69 6.83 10.20 -4.18
C ALA A 69 8.03 11.13 -4.44
N ARG A 70 9.01 11.17 -3.50
CA ARG A 70 10.23 11.98 -3.67
C ARG A 70 11.21 11.41 -4.70
N HIS A 71 11.17 10.10 -4.92
CA HIS A 71 12.11 9.39 -5.82
C HIS A 71 11.49 8.96 -7.15
N ALA A 72 10.17 9.11 -7.32
CA ALA A 72 9.51 8.82 -8.58
C ALA A 72 9.98 9.77 -9.68
N ALA A 73 10.07 9.26 -10.91
CA ALA A 73 10.37 10.08 -12.07
C ALA A 73 9.25 11.12 -12.30
N PRO A 74 9.57 12.34 -12.82
CA PRO A 74 8.57 13.39 -13.01
C PRO A 74 7.32 12.99 -13.79
N GLN A 75 7.46 12.07 -14.75
CA GLN A 75 6.35 11.53 -15.55
C GLN A 75 5.51 10.48 -14.84
N ALA A 76 5.93 10.03 -13.67
CA ALA A 76 5.26 9.04 -12.84
C ALA A 76 5.06 9.55 -11.40
N GLY A 77 4.74 10.85 -11.27
CA GLY A 77 4.56 11.49 -9.96
C GLY A 77 3.56 10.74 -9.07
N ILE A 78 3.89 10.59 -7.79
CA ILE A 78 3.08 9.86 -6.82
C ILE A 78 2.43 10.84 -5.84
N ALA A 79 1.12 10.64 -5.55
CA ALA A 79 0.40 11.29 -4.46
C ALA A 79 -0.13 10.22 -3.49
N GLY A 80 0.11 10.43 -2.18
CA GLY A 80 -0.23 9.46 -1.13
C GLY A 80 -1.55 9.74 -0.44
N TYR A 81 -2.31 8.69 -0.14
CA TYR A 81 -3.60 8.74 0.55
C TYR A 81 -3.72 7.60 1.57
N ALA A 82 -4.54 7.82 2.60
CA ALA A 82 -5.06 6.76 3.46
C ALA A 82 -6.56 6.57 3.18
N ALA A 83 -6.93 5.37 2.69
CA ALA A 83 -8.32 4.95 2.55
C ALA A 83 -8.78 4.36 3.88
N PHE A 84 -9.52 5.11 4.66
CA PHE A 84 -9.68 4.84 6.07
C PHE A 84 -11.08 4.37 6.48
N GLY A 85 -11.12 3.60 7.57
CA GLY A 85 -12.28 3.21 8.35
C GLY A 85 -11.95 3.04 9.83
N PRO A 86 -12.97 2.95 10.68
CA PRO A 86 -14.39 3.14 10.41
C PRO A 86 -14.79 4.59 10.13
N THR A 87 -16.02 4.80 9.69
CA THR A 87 -16.60 6.15 9.57
C THR A 87 -16.47 6.90 10.90
N GLY A 88 -16.07 8.17 10.84
CA GLY A 88 -15.85 9.03 12.02
C GLY A 88 -14.45 8.94 12.63
N ALA A 89 -13.54 8.12 12.06
CA ALA A 89 -12.16 8.00 12.53
C ALA A 89 -11.21 9.06 11.92
N GLU A 90 -11.71 10.06 11.23
CA GLU A 90 -10.90 11.03 10.48
C GLU A 90 -9.89 11.77 11.38
N ASP A 91 -10.30 12.17 12.58
CA ASP A 91 -9.42 12.88 13.53
C ASP A 91 -8.24 12.01 13.99
N PHE A 92 -8.44 10.70 14.15
CA PHE A 92 -7.35 9.77 14.43
C PHE A 92 -6.27 9.83 13.32
N PHE A 93 -6.68 9.78 12.05
CA PHE A 93 -5.75 9.81 10.93
C PHE A 93 -5.09 11.18 10.75
N ARG A 94 -5.84 12.27 10.95
CA ARG A 94 -5.27 13.63 10.93
C ARG A 94 -4.22 13.86 12.03
N GLY A 95 -4.43 13.27 13.20
CA GLY A 95 -3.49 13.35 14.33
C GLY A 95 -2.30 12.38 14.21
N THR A 96 -2.41 11.35 13.38
CA THR A 96 -1.42 10.25 13.30
C THR A 96 -0.52 10.35 12.08
N LEU A 97 -1.09 10.67 10.91
CA LEU A 97 -0.38 10.63 9.64
C LEU A 97 0.22 11.99 9.26
N PRO A 98 1.31 12.01 8.45
CA PRO A 98 1.83 13.25 7.90
C PRO A 98 0.76 14.02 7.11
N GLY A 99 0.71 15.35 7.25
CA GLY A 99 -0.27 16.21 6.59
C GLY A 99 -0.24 16.16 5.05
N ALA A 100 0.82 15.61 4.46
CA ALA A 100 0.94 15.38 3.02
C ALA A 100 0.15 14.15 2.54
N ILE A 101 -0.36 13.29 3.44
CA ILE A 101 -1.23 12.16 3.13
C ILE A 101 -2.67 12.63 3.08
N GLY A 102 -3.31 12.51 1.91
CA GLY A 102 -4.73 12.77 1.76
C GLY A 102 -5.59 11.70 2.44
N LEU A 103 -6.83 12.04 2.80
CA LEU A 103 -7.75 11.09 3.43
C LEU A 103 -8.92 10.77 2.49
N ILE A 104 -9.30 9.49 2.42
CA ILE A 104 -10.44 8.96 1.68
C ILE A 104 -11.25 8.08 2.65
N GLY A 105 -12.50 8.43 2.95
CA GLY A 105 -13.36 7.57 3.73
C GLY A 105 -13.78 6.33 2.91
N ALA A 106 -13.39 5.13 3.33
CA ALA A 106 -13.64 3.88 2.60
C ALA A 106 -14.09 2.77 3.55
N TRP A 107 -15.32 2.87 4.04
CA TRP A 107 -15.88 1.92 4.99
C TRP A 107 -17.22 1.38 4.51
N PHE A 108 -17.19 0.20 3.90
CA PHE A 108 -18.33 -0.53 3.34
C PHE A 108 -18.39 -1.94 3.91
N PRO A 109 -19.57 -2.61 3.91
CA PRO A 109 -19.70 -3.98 4.40
C PRO A 109 -18.85 -4.99 3.63
N ASN A 110 -18.67 -4.79 2.33
CA ASN A 110 -17.85 -5.64 1.46
C ASN A 110 -16.48 -5.00 1.24
N PHE A 111 -15.41 -5.77 1.43
CA PHE A 111 -14.04 -5.26 1.26
C PHE A 111 -13.72 -4.88 -0.20
N GLY A 112 -14.24 -5.62 -1.17
CA GLY A 112 -14.11 -5.28 -2.59
C GLY A 112 -14.73 -3.91 -2.93
N ASP A 113 -15.85 -3.55 -2.27
CA ASP A 113 -16.46 -2.23 -2.43
C ASP A 113 -15.61 -1.13 -1.80
N CYS A 114 -14.91 -1.39 -0.68
CA CYS A 114 -13.93 -0.44 -0.11
C CYS A 114 -12.81 -0.15 -1.11
N LEU A 115 -12.24 -1.19 -1.71
CA LEU A 115 -11.16 -1.09 -2.69
C LEU A 115 -11.61 -0.35 -3.95
N PHE A 116 -12.76 -0.75 -4.53
CA PHE A 116 -13.28 -0.15 -5.74
C PHE A 116 -13.67 1.32 -5.54
N HIS A 117 -14.29 1.65 -4.41
CA HIS A 117 -14.57 3.04 -4.04
C HIS A 117 -13.27 3.85 -3.97
N THR A 118 -12.23 3.33 -3.33
CA THR A 118 -10.93 4.00 -3.22
C THR A 118 -10.33 4.29 -4.60
N ILE A 119 -10.33 3.30 -5.50
CA ILE A 119 -9.88 3.48 -6.89
C ILE A 119 -10.64 4.60 -7.58
N ARG A 120 -11.98 4.62 -7.48
CA ARG A 120 -12.82 5.67 -8.08
C ARG A 120 -12.53 7.05 -7.51
N GLU A 121 -12.33 7.15 -6.20
CA GLU A 121 -11.99 8.40 -5.53
C GLU A 121 -10.63 8.95 -5.97
N LEU A 122 -9.65 8.09 -6.22
CA LEU A 122 -8.36 8.50 -6.77
C LEU A 122 -8.51 9.04 -8.20
N PHE A 123 -9.28 8.38 -9.06
CA PHE A 123 -9.57 8.90 -10.41
C PHE A 123 -10.37 10.20 -10.37
N ALA A 124 -11.33 10.35 -9.46
CA ALA A 124 -12.08 11.60 -9.27
C ALA A 124 -11.19 12.78 -8.85
N ARG A 125 -10.02 12.51 -8.27
CA ARG A 125 -8.96 13.50 -7.95
C ARG A 125 -8.01 13.75 -9.13
N THR A 126 -8.40 13.35 -10.35
CA THR A 126 -7.67 13.57 -11.60
C THR A 126 -6.30 12.85 -11.71
N HIS A 127 -6.08 11.79 -10.92
CA HIS A 127 -4.93 10.92 -11.14
C HIS A 127 -5.10 10.10 -12.42
N GLY A 128 -4.01 9.92 -13.16
CA GLY A 128 -4.00 9.09 -14.39
C GLY A 128 -3.93 7.59 -14.11
N SER A 129 -3.61 7.22 -12.89
CA SER A 129 -3.65 5.85 -12.39
C SER A 129 -3.95 5.83 -10.89
N ALA A 130 -4.51 4.73 -10.41
CA ALA A 130 -4.96 4.56 -9.04
C ALA A 130 -4.47 3.24 -8.47
N VAL A 131 -3.95 3.27 -7.25
CA VAL A 131 -3.36 2.10 -6.56
C VAL A 131 -3.99 1.96 -5.18
N VAL A 132 -4.43 0.76 -4.84
CA VAL A 132 -4.74 0.34 -3.48
C VAL A 132 -3.57 -0.48 -2.94
N LEU A 133 -3.15 -0.18 -1.71
CA LEU A 133 -2.02 -0.78 -1.02
C LEU A 133 -2.49 -1.30 0.34
N ASN A 134 -1.97 -2.44 0.82
CA ASN A 134 -2.22 -2.85 2.19
C ASN A 134 -1.45 -1.97 3.19
N SER A 135 -1.81 -2.04 4.47
CA SER A 135 -1.07 -1.35 5.55
C SER A 135 -0.29 -2.32 6.45
N ASP A 136 -0.25 -3.59 6.08
CA ASP A 136 0.26 -4.66 6.93
C ASP A 136 1.67 -5.13 6.54
N SER A 137 2.27 -4.45 5.55
CA SER A 137 3.63 -4.68 5.03
C SER A 137 4.53 -3.44 5.24
N PRO A 138 4.88 -3.10 6.49
CA PRO A 138 5.59 -1.85 6.80
C PRO A 138 7.00 -1.78 6.18
N THR A 139 7.59 -2.93 5.87
CA THR A 139 8.92 -3.04 5.24
C THR A 139 8.87 -3.23 3.72
N LEU A 140 7.70 -3.07 3.09
CA LEU A 140 7.57 -3.19 1.63
C LEU A 140 8.61 -2.32 0.92
N PRO A 141 9.45 -2.86 0.02
CA PRO A 141 10.46 -2.08 -0.67
C PRO A 141 9.90 -0.87 -1.41
N THR A 142 10.43 0.31 -1.14
CA THR A 142 10.04 1.57 -1.81
C THR A 142 10.17 1.46 -3.34
N ALA A 143 11.13 0.67 -3.82
CA ALA A 143 11.34 0.43 -5.23
C ALA A 143 10.11 -0.17 -5.93
N LEU A 144 9.31 -1.00 -5.24
CA LEU A 144 8.09 -1.60 -5.80
C LEU A 144 6.98 -0.56 -6.01
N LEU A 145 6.88 0.43 -5.13
CA LEU A 145 5.94 1.55 -5.30
C LEU A 145 6.34 2.44 -6.49
N ILE A 146 7.65 2.70 -6.65
CA ILE A 146 8.20 3.47 -7.77
C ILE A 146 8.00 2.71 -9.09
N GLU A 147 8.29 1.40 -9.11
CA GLU A 147 8.07 0.52 -10.27
C GLU A 147 6.60 0.51 -10.67
N THR A 148 5.68 0.39 -9.69
CA THR A 148 4.23 0.44 -9.94
C THR A 148 3.83 1.72 -10.67
N ALA A 149 4.25 2.88 -10.17
CA ALA A 149 3.93 4.17 -10.80
C ALA A 149 4.54 4.28 -12.21
N ALA A 150 5.77 3.80 -12.40
CA ALA A 150 6.44 3.80 -13.69
C ALA A 150 5.75 2.88 -14.72
N MET A 151 5.30 1.70 -14.29
CA MET A 151 4.56 0.76 -15.14
C MET A 151 3.19 1.32 -15.52
N LEU A 152 2.48 1.94 -14.60
CA LEU A 152 1.19 2.56 -14.85
C LEU A 152 1.30 3.86 -15.68
N ALA A 153 2.45 4.52 -15.72
CA ALA A 153 2.68 5.68 -16.58
C ALA A 153 2.87 5.31 -18.07
N GLN A 154 3.15 4.05 -18.40
CA GLN A 154 3.35 3.60 -19.78
C GLN A 154 2.04 3.69 -20.58
N PRO A 155 2.09 3.83 -21.92
CA PRO A 155 0.91 3.82 -22.78
C PRO A 155 0.11 2.51 -22.70
N GLY A 156 -1.17 2.55 -23.00
CA GLY A 156 -2.10 1.41 -22.99
C GLY A 156 -2.74 1.20 -21.63
N ASP A 157 -3.84 0.45 -21.61
CA ASP A 157 -4.51 0.05 -20.37
C ASP A 157 -3.82 -1.17 -19.77
N ARG A 158 -3.65 -1.17 -18.45
CA ARG A 158 -3.00 -2.25 -17.72
C ARG A 158 -3.26 -2.20 -16.23
N ALA A 159 -3.00 -3.31 -15.56
CA ALA A 159 -2.92 -3.42 -14.12
C ALA A 159 -1.50 -3.72 -13.65
N VAL A 160 -1.21 -3.43 -12.38
CA VAL A 160 -0.03 -3.90 -11.66
C VAL A 160 -0.52 -4.62 -10.40
N LEU A 161 -0.05 -5.85 -10.17
CA LEU A 161 -0.41 -6.63 -9.00
C LEU A 161 0.85 -7.05 -8.24
N GLY A 162 0.90 -6.72 -6.95
CA GLY A 162 1.94 -7.17 -6.03
C GLY A 162 1.38 -8.26 -5.11
N PRO A 163 1.68 -9.57 -5.35
CA PRO A 163 1.12 -10.66 -4.56
C PRO A 163 1.71 -10.71 -3.15
N SER A 164 0.87 -11.04 -2.14
CA SER A 164 1.32 -11.39 -0.80
C SER A 164 1.65 -12.88 -0.69
N THR A 165 2.51 -13.23 0.26
CA THR A 165 2.95 -14.63 0.47
C THR A 165 1.85 -15.54 1.02
N ASP A 166 0.77 -14.97 1.54
CA ASP A 166 -0.42 -15.67 2.03
C ASP A 166 -1.47 -16.00 0.95
N GLY A 167 -1.22 -15.57 -0.30
CA GLY A 167 -2.13 -15.74 -1.45
C GLY A 167 -3.08 -14.56 -1.68
N GLY A 168 -2.98 -13.50 -0.88
CA GLY A 168 -3.56 -12.19 -1.14
C GLY A 168 -2.70 -11.33 -2.07
N TYR A 169 -2.87 -10.04 -2.01
CA TYR A 169 -1.97 -9.07 -2.63
C TYR A 169 -1.75 -7.87 -1.71
N TYR A 170 -0.52 -7.37 -1.70
CA TYR A 170 -0.20 -6.16 -0.98
C TYR A 170 -0.53 -4.90 -1.79
N LEU A 171 -0.64 -5.01 -3.13
CA LEU A 171 -0.86 -3.90 -4.03
C LEU A 171 -1.67 -4.32 -5.25
N LEU A 172 -2.65 -3.48 -5.65
CA LEU A 172 -3.31 -3.53 -6.95
C LEU A 172 -3.39 -2.12 -7.53
N GLY A 173 -2.78 -1.91 -8.69
CA GLY A 173 -2.78 -0.65 -9.44
C GLY A 173 -3.51 -0.77 -10.77
N LEU A 174 -4.26 0.27 -11.16
CA LEU A 174 -5.10 0.31 -12.36
C LEU A 174 -4.93 1.64 -13.10
N LYS A 175 -5.04 1.61 -14.44
CA LYS A 175 -5.11 2.82 -15.29
C LYS A 175 -6.53 3.23 -15.63
N ALA A 176 -7.50 2.36 -15.43
CA ALA A 176 -8.92 2.66 -15.58
C ALA A 176 -9.72 1.98 -14.47
N SER A 177 -10.96 2.46 -14.24
CA SER A 177 -11.81 1.96 -13.17
C SER A 177 -12.50 0.66 -13.58
N HIS A 178 -11.78 -0.47 -13.51
CA HIS A 178 -12.29 -1.80 -13.83
C HIS A 178 -12.99 -2.43 -12.63
N ARG A 179 -14.31 -2.32 -12.56
CA ARG A 179 -15.09 -2.92 -11.46
C ARG A 179 -14.90 -4.43 -11.38
N ARG A 180 -14.76 -5.11 -12.55
CA ARG A 180 -14.58 -6.57 -12.63
C ARG A 180 -13.42 -7.08 -11.79
N MET A 181 -12.37 -6.30 -11.58
CA MET A 181 -11.22 -6.65 -10.76
C MET A 181 -11.56 -6.91 -9.27
N PHE A 182 -12.75 -6.51 -8.80
CA PHE A 182 -13.19 -6.59 -7.41
C PHE A 182 -14.44 -7.46 -7.22
N GLU A 183 -14.95 -8.06 -8.30
CA GLU A 183 -16.15 -8.90 -8.30
C GLU A 183 -15.80 -10.38 -8.25
N ASP A 184 -16.63 -11.18 -7.59
CA ASP A 184 -16.46 -12.63 -7.45
C ASP A 184 -15.08 -13.02 -6.90
N ILE A 185 -14.65 -12.32 -5.87
CA ILE A 185 -13.42 -12.56 -5.11
C ILE A 185 -13.79 -13.06 -3.72
N ASP A 186 -13.21 -14.18 -3.34
CA ASP A 186 -13.35 -14.76 -1.99
C ASP A 186 -12.38 -14.05 -1.03
N TRP A 187 -12.74 -12.84 -0.60
CA TRP A 187 -11.92 -12.02 0.27
C TRP A 187 -11.49 -12.77 1.55
N SER A 188 -10.29 -12.44 2.04
CA SER A 188 -9.68 -13.05 3.22
C SER A 188 -9.38 -14.56 3.07
N THR A 189 -9.11 -15.01 1.84
CA THR A 189 -8.62 -16.36 1.53
C THR A 189 -7.31 -16.31 0.76
N SER A 190 -6.58 -17.43 0.73
CA SER A 190 -5.33 -17.57 -0.06
C SER A 190 -5.54 -17.58 -1.58
N ARG A 191 -6.77 -17.41 -2.07
CA ARG A 191 -7.13 -17.42 -3.50
C ARG A 191 -7.28 -16.02 -4.10
N VAL A 192 -7.19 -14.97 -3.29
CA VAL A 192 -7.52 -13.59 -3.70
C VAL A 192 -6.67 -13.14 -4.89
N ALA A 193 -5.34 -13.32 -4.86
CA ALA A 193 -4.47 -12.92 -5.98
C ALA A 193 -4.76 -13.72 -7.26
N GLU A 194 -4.96 -15.02 -7.15
CA GLU A 194 -5.29 -15.88 -8.29
C GLU A 194 -6.62 -15.48 -8.93
N GLN A 195 -7.66 -15.27 -8.11
CA GLN A 195 -8.99 -14.85 -8.58
C GLN A 195 -8.92 -13.46 -9.22
N THR A 196 -8.16 -12.52 -8.64
CA THR A 196 -7.97 -11.18 -9.22
C THR A 196 -7.28 -11.26 -10.60
N LEU A 197 -6.25 -12.10 -10.75
CA LEU A 197 -5.64 -12.36 -12.06
C LEU A 197 -6.61 -13.02 -13.05
N GLN A 198 -7.52 -13.88 -12.58
CA GLN A 198 -8.57 -14.43 -13.43
C GLN A 198 -9.56 -13.36 -13.87
N ARG A 199 -9.94 -12.42 -12.98
CA ARG A 199 -10.80 -11.27 -13.36
C ARG A 199 -10.16 -10.37 -14.40
N ALA A 200 -8.84 -10.18 -14.34
CA ALA A 200 -8.11 -9.46 -15.37
C ALA A 200 -8.20 -10.17 -16.74
N ARG A 201 -8.04 -11.50 -16.77
CA ARG A 201 -8.19 -12.29 -18.01
C ARG A 201 -9.62 -12.21 -18.57
N ASP A 202 -10.63 -12.18 -17.72
CA ASP A 202 -12.05 -12.07 -18.14
C ASP A 202 -12.33 -10.79 -18.96
N ILE A 203 -11.49 -9.76 -18.84
CA ILE A 203 -11.64 -8.46 -19.50
C ILE A 203 -10.43 -8.11 -20.39
N ASP A 204 -9.61 -9.08 -20.75
CA ASP A 204 -8.40 -8.91 -21.58
C ASP A 204 -7.44 -7.80 -21.07
N LEU A 205 -7.35 -7.63 -19.74
CA LEU A 205 -6.50 -6.64 -19.10
C LEU A 205 -5.10 -7.22 -18.87
N ASP A 206 -4.08 -6.56 -19.42
CA ASP A 206 -2.67 -6.90 -19.17
C ASP A 206 -2.29 -6.61 -17.71
N VAL A 207 -1.60 -7.55 -17.06
CA VAL A 207 -1.18 -7.44 -15.66
C VAL A 207 0.33 -7.61 -15.51
N HIS A 208 1.00 -6.54 -15.07
CA HIS A 208 2.37 -6.63 -14.60
C HIS A 208 2.38 -7.16 -13.16
N VAL A 209 3.02 -8.30 -12.93
CA VAL A 209 3.11 -8.94 -11.61
C VAL A 209 4.46 -8.60 -10.97
N LEU A 210 4.41 -7.96 -9.80
CA LEU A 210 5.57 -7.61 -9.00
C LEU A 210 6.08 -8.81 -8.18
N PRO A 211 7.31 -8.76 -7.63
CA PRO A 211 7.77 -9.74 -6.65
C PRO A 211 6.84 -9.85 -5.45
N ALA A 212 6.67 -11.09 -4.95
CA ALA A 212 5.87 -11.31 -3.75
C ALA A 212 6.52 -10.68 -2.52
N TRP A 213 5.69 -10.15 -1.61
CA TRP A 213 6.11 -9.64 -0.31
C TRP A 213 5.22 -10.20 0.79
N TYR A 214 5.64 -10.11 2.04
CA TYR A 214 4.88 -10.60 3.18
C TYR A 214 4.11 -9.48 3.88
N ASP A 215 3.06 -9.86 4.56
CA ASP A 215 2.30 -9.06 5.50
C ASP A 215 2.48 -9.61 6.94
N VAL A 216 2.18 -8.78 7.91
CA VAL A 216 2.35 -9.11 9.33
C VAL A 216 0.96 -9.24 9.97
N ASP A 217 0.34 -10.38 9.74
CA ASP A 217 -1.01 -10.67 10.24
C ASP A 217 -1.07 -11.71 11.35
N ASP A 218 0.01 -12.46 11.53
CA ASP A 218 0.16 -13.51 12.54
C ASP A 218 1.53 -13.47 13.20
N VAL A 219 1.76 -14.44 14.11
CA VAL A 219 3.00 -14.53 14.89
C VAL A 219 4.20 -14.83 14.00
N ASP A 220 4.04 -15.58 12.91
CA ASP A 220 5.16 -15.90 12.00
C ASP A 220 5.57 -14.67 11.18
N GLY A 221 4.59 -13.88 10.71
CA GLY A 221 4.84 -12.57 10.13
C GLY A 221 5.54 -11.61 11.10
N LEU A 222 5.14 -11.62 12.39
CA LEU A 222 5.77 -10.80 13.42
C LEU A 222 7.22 -11.23 13.69
N ARG A 223 7.53 -12.53 13.74
CA ARG A 223 8.89 -13.07 13.87
C ARG A 223 9.76 -12.66 12.70
N ARG A 224 9.22 -12.78 11.48
CA ARG A 224 9.93 -12.37 10.27
C ARG A 224 10.25 -10.88 10.27
N LEU A 225 9.30 -10.06 10.69
CA LEU A 225 9.49 -8.61 10.83
C LEU A 225 10.60 -8.31 11.85
N ASP A 226 10.58 -8.95 13.01
CA ASP A 226 11.59 -8.75 14.07
C ASP A 226 13.00 -9.13 13.57
N ALA A 227 13.15 -10.28 12.93
CA ALA A 227 14.39 -10.72 12.30
C ALA A 227 14.90 -9.71 11.25
N GLU A 228 14.03 -9.21 10.38
CA GLU A 228 14.37 -8.22 9.34
C GLU A 228 14.81 -6.88 9.97
N LEU A 229 14.10 -6.39 10.98
CA LEU A 229 14.44 -5.15 11.69
C LEU A 229 15.76 -5.25 12.47
N ASN A 230 16.16 -6.44 12.87
CA ASN A 230 17.45 -6.74 13.53
C ASN A 230 18.59 -7.00 12.52
N GLY A 231 18.33 -6.86 11.21
CA GLY A 231 19.34 -6.95 10.15
C GLY A 231 19.57 -8.36 9.61
N GLU A 232 18.72 -9.32 9.97
CA GLU A 232 18.69 -10.63 9.33
C GLU A 232 18.09 -10.47 7.94
N ARG A 233 18.96 -10.41 6.95
CA ARG A 233 18.52 -10.30 5.55
C ARG A 233 17.92 -11.62 5.10
N GLY A 234 16.61 -11.64 4.89
CA GLY A 234 15.98 -12.67 4.08
C GLY A 234 16.57 -12.67 2.66
N HIS A 235 16.28 -13.69 1.87
CA HIS A 235 16.75 -13.86 0.48
C HIS A 235 16.11 -12.86 -0.51
N ALA A 236 15.56 -11.72 -0.04
CA ALA A 236 14.92 -10.74 -0.89
C ALA A 236 15.97 -9.99 -1.73
N ALA A 237 15.79 -10.01 -3.05
CA ALA A 237 16.64 -9.28 -3.99
C ALA A 237 16.53 -7.75 -3.85
N LEU A 238 15.46 -7.26 -3.20
CA LEU A 238 15.17 -5.84 -2.99
C LEU A 238 15.41 -5.46 -1.53
N ALA A 239 15.98 -4.26 -1.33
CA ALA A 239 16.16 -3.71 0.01
C ALA A 239 14.79 -3.35 0.64
N PRO A 240 14.47 -3.84 1.85
CA PRO A 240 13.25 -3.48 2.54
C PRO A 240 13.24 -1.98 2.88
N HIS A 241 12.04 -1.39 2.94
CA HIS A 241 11.85 -0.08 3.54
C HIS A 241 12.20 -0.12 5.02
N TYR A 242 12.94 0.88 5.51
CA TYR A 242 13.29 0.95 6.92
C TYR A 242 12.11 1.51 7.74
N ALA A 243 11.30 0.63 8.30
CA ALA A 243 10.11 0.94 9.09
C ALA A 243 10.49 1.52 10.47
N ILE A 244 10.74 2.83 10.53
CA ILE A 244 11.33 3.51 11.70
C ILE A 244 10.42 3.43 12.93
N GLN A 245 9.11 3.65 12.78
CA GLN A 245 8.17 3.67 13.90
C GLN A 245 7.97 2.26 14.46
N THR A 246 7.83 1.29 13.56
CA THR A 246 7.77 -0.13 13.89
C THR A 246 9.04 -0.57 14.64
N ALA A 247 10.22 -0.26 14.11
CA ALA A 247 11.50 -0.60 14.76
C ALA A 247 11.63 0.01 16.15
N LYS A 248 11.20 1.27 16.33
CA LYS A 248 11.20 1.93 17.66
C LYS A 248 10.26 1.23 18.64
N LEU A 249 9.06 0.87 18.17
CA LEU A 249 8.08 0.17 19.02
C LEU A 249 8.60 -1.21 19.41
N MET A 250 9.06 -2.02 18.45
CA MET A 250 9.58 -3.37 18.69
C MET A 250 10.73 -3.36 19.71
N ARG A 251 11.68 -2.41 19.60
CA ARG A 251 12.74 -2.25 20.59
C ARG A 251 12.23 -1.93 21.99
N ARG A 252 11.19 -1.07 22.12
CA ARG A 252 10.57 -0.76 23.43
C ARG A 252 9.91 -1.99 24.03
N LEU A 253 9.21 -2.78 23.22
CA LEU A 253 8.57 -4.01 23.64
C LEU A 253 9.61 -5.03 24.11
N ALA A 254 10.71 -5.19 23.39
CA ALA A 254 11.80 -6.09 23.76
C ALA A 254 12.51 -5.69 25.09
N GLN A 255 12.57 -4.38 25.41
CA GLN A 255 13.14 -3.87 26.65
C GLN A 255 12.20 -4.03 27.87
N ASN A 256 10.90 -4.22 27.65
CA ASN A 256 9.94 -4.44 28.71
C ASN A 256 10.15 -5.87 29.26
N ARG A 257 10.42 -5.99 30.59
CA ARG A 257 10.67 -7.29 31.24
C ARG A 257 9.54 -8.29 31.05
N ASP A 258 8.31 -7.80 30.95
CA ASP A 258 7.13 -8.63 30.64
C ASP A 258 7.15 -9.16 29.20
N PHE A 259 7.78 -8.46 28.28
CA PHE A 259 7.97 -8.90 26.89
C PHE A 259 9.20 -9.78 26.76
N GLY A 260 10.32 -9.47 27.46
CA GLY A 260 11.55 -10.30 27.50
C GLY A 260 11.36 -11.70 28.10
N GLY A 261 10.30 -11.91 28.91
CA GLY A 261 9.86 -13.24 29.33
C GLY A 261 8.93 -13.95 28.35
N ARG A 262 8.51 -13.30 27.25
CA ARG A 262 7.62 -13.83 26.21
C ARG A 262 8.34 -14.42 24.99
N PRO A 263 9.62 -14.11 24.65
CA PRO A 263 10.31 -14.73 23.53
C PRO A 263 10.35 -16.25 23.60
N ASP A 264 10.46 -16.83 24.81
CA ASP A 264 10.39 -18.28 25.00
C ASP A 264 9.02 -18.86 24.59
N ARG A 265 7.94 -18.08 24.66
CA ARG A 265 6.63 -18.49 24.16
C ARG A 265 6.50 -18.38 22.63
N LEU A 266 7.26 -17.50 21.98
CA LEU A 266 7.37 -17.47 20.52
C LEU A 266 8.11 -18.70 19.98
N MET A 267 9.03 -19.26 20.78
CA MET A 267 9.80 -20.48 20.45
C MET A 267 9.07 -21.79 20.85
N GLN A 268 8.18 -21.76 21.85
CA GLN A 268 7.52 -22.97 22.39
C GLN A 268 6.27 -23.44 21.64
N VAL A 269 5.78 -22.71 20.63
CA VAL A 269 4.60 -23.16 19.85
C VAL A 269 4.92 -24.33 18.91
N ASP A 270 6.20 -24.57 18.60
CA ASP A 270 6.60 -25.67 17.72
C ASP A 270 6.64 -27.04 18.41
N GLU A 271 6.70 -27.11 19.76
CA GLU A 271 6.76 -28.40 20.49
C GLU A 271 5.38 -29.06 20.76
N VAL A 272 4.27 -28.37 20.53
CA VAL A 272 2.91 -28.88 20.81
C VAL A 272 2.20 -29.44 19.56
N ARG A 273 2.83 -29.40 18.38
CA ARG A 273 2.31 -29.92 17.12
C ARG A 273 3.11 -31.09 16.53
N ALA A 274 3.87 -31.82 17.36
CA ALA A 274 4.49 -33.08 16.98
C ALA A 274 3.65 -34.28 17.41
#